data_3da6f1d9d8f49c496bc709fd4d2c643f
#
_entry.id   3da6f1d9d8f49c496bc709fd4d2c643f
#
_cell.length_a   1.000
_cell.length_b   1.000
_cell.length_c   1.000
_cell.angle_alpha   90.00
_cell.angle_beta   90.00
_cell.angle_gamma   90.00
#
_symmetry.space_group_name_H-M   'P 1'
#
loop_
_entity.id
_entity.type
_entity.pdbx_description
1 polymer ?
#
loop_
_entity_poly.entity_id
_entity_poly.type
_entity_poly.pdbx_seq_one_letter_code
_entity_poly.pdbx_strand_id
1 'polypeptide(L)'
;MRDPRSTSRTVYLFMHPTSVLHLLPMPMALADAGLDVLCAASRYPRNDAALIQEKVAIDLGKWIAHARERLGYEKVVLLGWSGGGSLSLFYQAQAESPSITHTPAGDPVDLVGAGLQPADGVIFIAAHLSRAETLTEWLDPSVTNELDPDDRDLEYDIYSPDCPNQPPYSPGFVARFREAQRTRNRRITAWAEAQLARLKALGGVEQERAFVVHRTMCDVRWFDPAVDPSDRRPGWSYMGDPRAVNVGPVGLARYTTLRSWLSQWSYDKSNAKGRSTRRRSTRRRSCSSRTPLTKPSPPRTTPRSSPRWRRRTRNMSASRARLITISDSPSCSRNASTR
;
A
#
# COMPACT_ATOMS: atom_id res chain seq x y z
N MET A 1 11.67 9.93 -18.94
CA MET A 1 12.26 10.09 -20.29
C MET A 1 12.56 8.71 -20.81
N ARG A 2 12.10 8.42 -21.98
CA ARG A 2 12.51 7.24 -22.75
C ARG A 2 13.97 7.47 -23.18
N ASP A 3 14.86 6.46 -23.05
CA ASP A 3 16.15 6.57 -23.75
C ASP A 3 15.83 6.78 -25.22
N PRO A 4 16.31 7.86 -25.87
CA PRO A 4 16.07 8.10 -27.28
C PRO A 4 16.46 6.92 -28.19
N ARG A 5 17.32 6.03 -27.70
CA ARG A 5 17.76 4.81 -28.36
C ARG A 5 16.91 3.58 -28.01
N SER A 6 16.00 3.70 -27.05
CA SER A 6 15.16 2.58 -26.65
C SER A 6 14.16 2.24 -27.75
N THR A 7 14.20 1.01 -28.20
CA THR A 7 13.22 0.40 -29.11
C THR A 7 12.14 -0.38 -28.34
N SER A 8 12.14 -0.28 -27.01
CA SER A 8 11.18 -1.01 -26.16
C SER A 8 9.75 -0.57 -26.48
N ARG A 9 8.89 -1.54 -26.65
CA ARG A 9 7.44 -1.36 -26.80
C ARG A 9 6.69 -1.60 -25.48
N THR A 10 7.44 -1.90 -24.41
CA THR A 10 6.90 -2.20 -23.07
C THR A 10 7.41 -1.19 -22.07
N VAL A 11 6.51 -0.67 -21.24
CA VAL A 11 6.85 0.15 -20.07
C VAL A 11 6.43 -0.52 -18.77
N TYR A 12 7.28 -0.40 -17.76
CA TYR A 12 7.00 -0.83 -16.39
C TYR A 12 6.53 0.37 -15.58
N LEU A 13 5.24 0.39 -15.23
CA LEU A 13 4.59 1.51 -14.56
C LEU A 13 4.51 1.24 -13.06
N PHE A 14 5.22 2.04 -12.27
CA PHE A 14 5.14 2.06 -10.81
C PHE A 14 4.16 3.13 -10.36
N MET A 15 3.17 2.74 -9.56
CA MET A 15 2.32 3.67 -8.85
C MET A 15 1.95 3.12 -7.46
N HIS A 16 2.11 3.96 -6.46
CA HIS A 16 1.63 3.72 -5.10
C HIS A 16 0.54 4.74 -4.78
N PRO A 17 -0.45 4.44 -3.94
CA PRO A 17 -1.50 5.40 -3.61
C PRO A 17 -0.99 6.77 -3.13
N THR A 18 0.14 6.82 -2.43
CA THR A 18 0.69 8.08 -1.86
C THR A 18 2.19 8.25 -1.98
N SER A 19 2.97 7.15 -2.12
CA SER A 19 4.43 7.23 -2.08
C SER A 19 5.00 7.80 -3.38
N VAL A 20 6.08 8.56 -3.25
CA VAL A 20 6.87 9.09 -4.35
C VAL A 20 7.93 8.05 -4.72
N LEU A 21 7.69 7.30 -5.77
CA LEU A 21 8.39 6.06 -6.09
C LEU A 21 9.74 6.23 -6.77
N HIS A 22 9.98 7.37 -7.42
CA HIS A 22 11.25 7.64 -8.10
C HIS A 22 12.46 7.75 -7.14
N LEU A 23 12.19 7.83 -5.83
CA LEU A 23 13.23 7.82 -4.80
C LEU A 23 13.62 6.40 -4.35
N LEU A 24 12.90 5.37 -4.83
CA LEU A 24 13.21 3.99 -4.48
C LEU A 24 14.36 3.45 -5.35
N PRO A 25 15.22 2.57 -4.79
CA PRO A 25 16.32 1.96 -5.54
C PRO A 25 15.87 1.11 -6.72
N MET A 26 14.72 0.45 -6.62
CA MET A 26 14.25 -0.52 -7.61
C MET A 26 13.91 0.08 -8.97
N PRO A 27 13.15 1.18 -9.11
CA PRO A 27 12.96 1.83 -10.40
C PRO A 27 14.27 2.21 -11.08
N MET A 28 15.26 2.67 -10.30
CA MET A 28 16.59 2.98 -10.81
C MET A 28 17.29 1.74 -11.34
N ALA A 29 17.33 0.66 -10.54
CA ALA A 29 17.98 -0.59 -10.93
C ALA A 29 17.37 -1.21 -12.20
N LEU A 30 16.05 -1.11 -12.36
CA LEU A 30 15.38 -1.59 -13.58
C LEU A 30 15.73 -0.71 -14.79
N ALA A 31 15.79 0.61 -14.60
CA ALA A 31 16.22 1.52 -15.66
C ALA A 31 17.69 1.28 -16.06
N ASP A 32 18.57 1.06 -15.09
CA ASP A 32 19.97 0.71 -15.32
C ASP A 32 20.13 -0.64 -16.05
N ALA A 33 19.18 -1.55 -15.85
CA ALA A 33 19.10 -2.82 -16.59
C ALA A 33 18.50 -2.66 -18.01
N GLY A 34 18.22 -1.43 -18.46
CA GLY A 34 17.74 -1.14 -19.81
C GLY A 34 16.23 -1.27 -19.98
N LEU A 35 15.45 -1.34 -18.90
CA LEU A 35 13.99 -1.35 -18.97
C LEU A 35 13.43 0.08 -18.97
N ASP A 36 12.37 0.31 -19.76
CA ASP A 36 11.65 1.57 -19.68
C ASP A 36 10.74 1.58 -18.46
N VAL A 37 10.97 2.54 -17.55
CA VAL A 37 10.26 2.65 -16.27
C VAL A 37 9.55 3.99 -16.17
N LEU A 38 8.27 3.95 -15.79
CA LEU A 38 7.44 5.12 -15.52
C LEU A 38 7.02 5.12 -14.04
N CYS A 39 7.52 6.10 -13.28
CA CYS A 39 7.09 6.34 -11.90
C CYS A 39 5.96 7.36 -11.89
N ALA A 40 4.76 6.91 -11.63
CA ALA A 40 3.55 7.71 -11.61
C ALA A 40 3.16 8.12 -10.17
N ALA A 41 2.62 9.30 -10.01
CA ALA A 41 2.03 9.78 -8.78
C ALA A 41 0.50 9.82 -8.86
N SER A 42 -0.17 9.60 -7.74
CA SER A 42 -1.59 9.89 -7.59
C SER A 42 -1.81 11.38 -7.29
N ARG A 43 -3.07 11.80 -7.24
CA ARG A 43 -3.46 13.13 -6.75
C ARG A 43 -3.18 13.37 -5.26
N TYR A 44 -2.71 12.36 -4.53
CA TYR A 44 -2.45 12.39 -3.08
C TYR A 44 -0.95 12.19 -2.75
N PRO A 45 -0.01 12.90 -3.37
CA PRO A 45 1.40 12.67 -3.14
C PRO A 45 1.76 12.97 -1.67
N ARG A 46 2.36 12.00 -0.99
CA ARG A 46 2.80 12.07 0.42
C ARG A 46 1.69 12.31 1.45
N ASN A 47 0.42 12.22 1.04
CA ASN A 47 -0.70 12.46 1.95
C ASN A 47 -1.80 11.43 1.73
N ASP A 48 -1.95 10.48 2.65
CA ASP A 48 -3.03 9.49 2.62
C ASP A 48 -4.23 9.86 3.52
N ALA A 49 -4.16 10.99 4.23
CA ALA A 49 -5.20 11.39 5.17
C ALA A 49 -6.58 11.56 4.50
N ALA A 50 -6.61 12.09 3.29
CA ALA A 50 -7.85 12.33 2.51
C ALA A 50 -7.97 11.42 1.27
N LEU A 51 -7.18 10.36 1.18
CA LEU A 51 -7.10 9.52 -0.01
C LEU A 51 -8.37 8.70 -0.21
N ILE A 52 -8.86 8.70 -1.46
CA ILE A 52 -9.98 7.88 -1.93
C ILE A 52 -9.45 6.91 -3.00
N GLN A 53 -9.48 5.62 -2.72
CA GLN A 53 -8.89 4.57 -3.57
C GLN A 53 -9.49 4.55 -4.98
N GLU A 54 -10.79 4.80 -5.08
CA GLU A 54 -11.51 4.86 -6.35
C GLU A 54 -10.98 5.99 -7.24
N LYS A 55 -10.67 7.15 -6.65
CA LYS A 55 -10.06 8.28 -7.38
C LYS A 55 -8.63 7.97 -7.80
N VAL A 56 -7.88 7.25 -6.97
CA VAL A 56 -6.52 6.79 -7.31
C VAL A 56 -6.53 5.79 -8.47
N ALA A 57 -7.56 4.94 -8.56
CA ALA A 57 -7.72 4.04 -9.70
C ALA A 57 -7.95 4.81 -11.00
N ILE A 58 -8.72 5.92 -10.98
CA ILE A 58 -8.86 6.81 -12.14
C ILE A 58 -7.51 7.42 -12.53
N ASP A 59 -6.72 7.87 -11.54
CA ASP A 59 -5.39 8.44 -11.79
C ASP A 59 -4.48 7.42 -12.48
N LEU A 60 -4.47 6.17 -11.99
CA LEU A 60 -3.68 5.09 -12.60
C LEU A 60 -4.15 4.82 -14.04
N GLY A 61 -5.47 4.86 -14.30
CA GLY A 61 -6.03 4.73 -15.64
C GLY A 61 -5.53 5.82 -16.59
N LYS A 62 -5.45 7.07 -16.11
CA LYS A 62 -4.89 8.19 -16.91
C LYS A 62 -3.41 7.99 -17.22
N TRP A 63 -2.63 7.45 -16.30
CA TRP A 63 -1.23 7.12 -16.54
C TRP A 63 -1.05 5.99 -17.55
N ILE A 64 -1.91 4.97 -17.55
CA ILE A 64 -1.88 3.89 -18.56
C ILE A 64 -2.26 4.44 -19.94
N ALA A 65 -3.31 5.25 -20.04
CA ALA A 65 -3.69 5.92 -21.27
C ALA A 65 -2.56 6.82 -21.79
N HIS A 66 -1.94 7.63 -20.91
CA HIS A 66 -0.79 8.45 -21.27
C HIS A 66 0.39 7.62 -21.80
N ALA A 67 0.70 6.51 -21.14
CA ALA A 67 1.78 5.63 -21.58
C ALA A 67 1.54 5.07 -22.99
N ARG A 68 0.31 4.72 -23.31
CA ARG A 68 -0.06 4.18 -24.63
C ARG A 68 -0.19 5.27 -25.69
N GLU A 69 -0.96 6.30 -25.42
CA GLU A 69 -1.40 7.29 -26.42
C GLU A 69 -0.36 8.38 -26.66
N ARG A 70 0.37 8.79 -25.60
CA ARG A 70 1.34 9.90 -25.69
C ARG A 70 2.79 9.43 -25.76
N LEU A 71 3.12 8.33 -25.06
CA LEU A 71 4.48 7.80 -25.06
C LEU A 71 4.68 6.65 -26.06
N GLY A 72 3.61 6.12 -26.66
CA GLY A 72 3.64 5.14 -27.73
C GLY A 72 4.00 3.71 -27.28
N TYR A 73 3.82 3.38 -26.00
CA TYR A 73 4.03 2.01 -25.53
C TYR A 73 2.84 1.11 -25.89
N GLU A 74 3.13 -0.08 -26.39
CA GLU A 74 2.11 -1.08 -26.71
C GLU A 74 1.71 -1.90 -25.49
N LYS A 75 2.67 -2.14 -24.60
CA LYS A 75 2.45 -2.93 -23.40
C LYS A 75 2.77 -2.11 -22.15
N VAL A 76 1.86 -2.17 -21.19
CA VAL A 76 2.01 -1.54 -19.86
C VAL A 76 1.95 -2.63 -18.81
N VAL A 77 3.04 -2.80 -18.07
CA VAL A 77 3.13 -3.75 -16.94
C VAL A 77 3.12 -2.97 -15.64
N LEU A 78 2.14 -3.21 -14.79
CA LEU A 78 2.06 -2.58 -13.48
C LEU A 78 3.05 -3.24 -12.51
N LEU A 79 3.80 -2.40 -11.79
CA LEU A 79 4.68 -2.83 -10.71
C LEU A 79 4.10 -2.35 -9.37
N GLY A 80 3.44 -3.27 -8.69
CA GLY A 80 2.78 -3.03 -7.42
C GLY A 80 3.71 -3.28 -6.25
N TRP A 81 4.41 -2.23 -5.78
CA TRP A 81 5.17 -2.28 -4.54
C TRP A 81 4.31 -1.88 -3.34
N SER A 82 4.37 -2.64 -2.23
CA SER A 82 3.65 -2.34 -0.99
C SER A 82 2.15 -2.10 -1.25
N GLY A 83 1.60 -0.96 -0.83
CA GLY A 83 0.23 -0.54 -1.14
C GLY A 83 -0.09 -0.36 -2.63
N GLY A 84 0.92 -0.24 -3.48
CA GLY A 84 0.75 -0.25 -4.93
C GLY A 84 0.30 -1.61 -5.47
N GLY A 85 0.55 -2.70 -4.75
CA GLY A 85 0.04 -4.02 -5.10
C GLY A 85 -1.48 -4.11 -5.01
N SER A 86 -2.06 -3.66 -3.90
CA SER A 86 -3.52 -3.61 -3.74
C SER A 86 -4.17 -2.66 -4.74
N LEU A 87 -3.54 -1.50 -5.03
CA LEU A 87 -3.99 -0.58 -6.05
C LEU A 87 -4.01 -1.24 -7.44
N SER A 88 -2.92 -1.92 -7.81
CA SER A 88 -2.82 -2.60 -9.12
C SER A 88 -3.88 -3.69 -9.29
N LEU A 89 -4.15 -4.48 -8.22
CA LEU A 89 -5.21 -5.49 -8.24
C LEU A 89 -6.59 -4.85 -8.37
N PHE A 90 -6.86 -3.82 -7.58
CA PHE A 90 -8.13 -3.10 -7.60
C PHE A 90 -8.38 -2.47 -8.97
N TYR A 91 -7.37 -1.78 -9.50
CA TYR A 91 -7.42 -1.18 -10.83
C TYR A 91 -7.69 -2.23 -11.91
N GLN A 92 -6.89 -3.30 -11.96
CA GLN A 92 -7.01 -4.33 -12.98
C GLN A 92 -8.40 -4.97 -12.98
N ALA A 93 -8.94 -5.24 -11.78
CA ALA A 93 -10.29 -5.80 -11.67
C ALA A 93 -11.37 -4.84 -12.19
N GLN A 94 -11.25 -3.54 -11.90
CA GLN A 94 -12.20 -2.54 -12.40
C GLN A 94 -12.01 -2.24 -13.90
N ALA A 95 -10.78 -2.33 -14.42
CA ALA A 95 -10.53 -2.18 -15.85
C ALA A 95 -11.03 -3.38 -16.67
N GLU A 96 -10.97 -4.61 -16.14
CA GLU A 96 -11.48 -5.83 -16.80
C GLU A 96 -13.00 -6.00 -16.62
N SER A 97 -13.54 -5.58 -15.49
CA SER A 97 -14.96 -5.75 -15.13
C SER A 97 -15.43 -4.60 -14.23
N PRO A 98 -15.66 -3.42 -14.80
CA PRO A 98 -16.04 -2.23 -14.04
C PRO A 98 -17.41 -2.43 -13.35
N SER A 99 -17.52 -2.00 -12.10
CA SER A 99 -18.75 -2.19 -11.32
C SER A 99 -19.00 -1.10 -10.28
N ILE A 100 -18.02 -0.20 -10.04
CA ILE A 100 -18.10 0.79 -8.97
C ILE A 100 -18.57 2.13 -9.54
N THR A 101 -19.68 2.63 -8.98
CA THR A 101 -20.26 3.94 -9.29
C THR A 101 -20.29 4.90 -8.11
N HIS A 102 -19.98 4.39 -6.90
CA HIS A 102 -19.94 5.18 -5.66
C HIS A 102 -18.77 4.72 -4.77
N THR A 103 -18.23 5.65 -4.01
CA THR A 103 -17.27 5.34 -2.93
C THR A 103 -17.99 4.63 -1.78
N PRO A 104 -17.28 4.00 -0.84
CA PRO A 104 -17.91 3.45 0.37
C PRO A 104 -18.64 4.48 1.24
N ALA A 105 -18.34 5.77 1.08
CA ALA A 105 -19.04 6.87 1.73
C ALA A 105 -20.35 7.28 1.00
N GLY A 106 -20.67 6.63 -0.13
CA GLY A 106 -21.83 6.95 -0.96
C GLY A 106 -21.63 8.16 -1.89
N ASP A 107 -20.40 8.70 -1.99
CA ASP A 107 -20.14 9.81 -2.91
C ASP A 107 -19.97 9.25 -4.34
N PRO A 108 -20.45 9.96 -5.38
CA PRO A 108 -20.36 9.49 -6.74
C PRO A 108 -18.89 9.38 -7.21
N VAL A 109 -18.58 8.26 -7.81
CA VAL A 109 -17.33 7.99 -8.52
C VAL A 109 -17.62 6.99 -9.64
N ASP A 110 -17.41 7.37 -10.88
CA ASP A 110 -17.77 6.51 -12.00
C ASP A 110 -16.55 5.77 -12.56
N LEU A 111 -16.29 4.56 -12.05
CA LEU A 111 -15.28 3.66 -12.64
C LEU A 111 -15.85 2.89 -13.84
N VAL A 112 -17.18 2.83 -13.99
CA VAL A 112 -17.84 2.17 -15.12
C VAL A 112 -17.67 2.99 -16.38
N GLY A 113 -17.96 4.30 -16.32
CA GLY A 113 -17.79 5.23 -17.43
C GLY A 113 -16.37 5.76 -17.61
N ALA A 114 -15.44 5.45 -16.69
CA ALA A 114 -14.08 6.00 -16.74
C ALA A 114 -13.22 5.51 -17.90
N GLY A 115 -13.65 4.48 -18.66
CA GLY A 115 -12.91 3.94 -19.80
C GLY A 115 -11.55 3.38 -19.42
N LEU A 116 -11.47 2.71 -18.26
CA LEU A 116 -10.22 2.15 -17.76
C LEU A 116 -9.68 1.05 -18.68
N GLN A 117 -8.45 1.22 -19.14
CA GLN A 117 -7.79 0.24 -20.02
C GLN A 117 -7.03 -0.79 -19.16
N PRO A 118 -7.30 -2.11 -19.29
CA PRO A 118 -6.54 -3.12 -18.55
C PRO A 118 -5.04 -3.06 -18.88
N ALA A 119 -4.19 -3.19 -17.86
CA ALA A 119 -2.76 -3.37 -18.07
C ALA A 119 -2.46 -4.75 -18.67
N ASP A 120 -1.29 -4.90 -19.30
CA ASP A 120 -0.88 -6.15 -19.96
C ASP A 120 -0.33 -7.18 -18.97
N GLY A 121 0.08 -6.73 -17.79
CA GLY A 121 0.55 -7.59 -16.72
C GLY A 121 0.64 -6.85 -15.40
N VAL A 122 0.76 -7.61 -14.31
CA VAL A 122 0.97 -7.07 -12.96
C VAL A 122 2.06 -7.88 -12.27
N ILE A 123 3.07 -7.20 -11.72
CA ILE A 123 4.14 -7.77 -10.92
C ILE A 123 4.00 -7.23 -9.49
N PHE A 124 4.05 -8.12 -8.50
CA PHE A 124 3.94 -7.76 -7.09
C PHE A 124 5.30 -7.82 -6.41
N ILE A 125 5.66 -6.75 -5.70
CA ILE A 125 6.94 -6.60 -5.03
C ILE A 125 6.67 -6.18 -3.58
N ALA A 126 6.94 -7.07 -2.62
CA ALA A 126 6.63 -6.85 -1.20
C ALA A 126 5.24 -6.20 -0.99
N ALA A 127 4.25 -6.72 -1.70
CA ALA A 127 2.95 -6.09 -1.91
C ALA A 127 1.91 -6.53 -0.88
N HIS A 128 1.01 -5.61 -0.53
CA HIS A 128 -0.20 -5.93 0.21
C HIS A 128 -1.33 -6.34 -0.72
N LEU A 129 -2.19 -7.25 -0.29
CA LEU A 129 -3.44 -7.56 -0.97
C LEU A 129 -4.51 -6.49 -0.74
N SER A 130 -4.48 -5.83 0.42
CA SER A 130 -5.43 -4.79 0.81
C SER A 130 -4.81 -3.86 1.86
N ARG A 131 -4.97 -2.55 1.69
CA ARG A 131 -4.60 -1.57 2.73
C ARG A 131 -5.46 -1.74 3.97
N ALA A 132 -6.74 -2.00 3.81
CA ALA A 132 -7.68 -2.23 4.91
C ALA A 132 -7.31 -3.48 5.72
N GLU A 133 -6.99 -4.60 5.06
CA GLU A 133 -6.56 -5.83 5.74
C GLU A 133 -5.24 -5.59 6.49
N THR A 134 -4.25 -4.94 5.84
CA THR A 134 -2.96 -4.65 6.45
C THR A 134 -3.09 -3.77 7.69
N LEU A 135 -3.86 -2.68 7.61
CA LEU A 135 -4.10 -1.84 8.79
C LEU A 135 -4.81 -2.63 9.90
N THR A 136 -5.84 -3.41 9.53
CA THR A 136 -6.59 -4.18 10.53
C THR A 136 -5.67 -5.11 11.32
N GLU A 137 -4.71 -5.76 10.64
CA GLU A 137 -3.70 -6.61 11.30
C GLU A 137 -2.67 -5.81 12.13
N TRP A 138 -2.62 -4.49 11.99
CA TRP A 138 -1.70 -3.60 12.71
C TRP A 138 -2.40 -2.68 13.72
N LEU A 139 -3.73 -2.67 13.76
CA LEU A 139 -4.46 -2.00 14.84
C LEU A 139 -4.16 -2.68 16.16
N ASP A 140 -3.79 -1.90 17.16
CA ASP A 140 -3.58 -2.39 18.51
C ASP A 140 -4.95 -2.74 19.14
N PRO A 141 -5.26 -4.00 19.37
CA PRO A 141 -6.57 -4.39 19.88
C PRO A 141 -6.77 -4.08 21.37
N SER A 142 -5.71 -3.70 22.07
CA SER A 142 -5.81 -3.32 23.48
C SER A 142 -6.58 -2.03 23.71
N VAL A 143 -6.63 -1.12 22.72
CA VAL A 143 -7.37 0.14 22.82
C VAL A 143 -8.87 -0.12 22.85
N THR A 144 -9.50 0.14 23.99
CA THR A 144 -10.94 -0.06 24.22
C THR A 144 -11.74 1.18 23.86
N ASN A 145 -11.16 2.38 23.99
CA ASN A 145 -11.77 3.67 23.76
C ASN A 145 -10.90 4.52 22.81
N GLU A 146 -11.44 4.93 21.66
CA GLU A 146 -10.68 5.77 20.71
C GLU A 146 -10.49 7.22 21.18
N LEU A 147 -11.27 7.67 22.18
CA LEU A 147 -11.13 8.99 22.80
C LEU A 147 -10.11 8.98 23.95
N ASP A 148 -9.80 7.82 24.47
CA ASP A 148 -8.79 7.62 25.51
C ASP A 148 -7.93 6.39 25.14
N PRO A 149 -6.85 6.57 24.39
CA PRO A 149 -6.00 5.47 23.93
C PRO A 149 -5.19 4.83 25.07
N ASP A 150 -5.25 5.36 26.29
CA ASP A 150 -4.61 4.81 27.47
C ASP A 150 -5.56 3.90 28.27
N ASP A 151 -6.86 3.93 27.98
CA ASP A 151 -7.81 2.90 28.41
C ASP A 151 -7.61 1.63 27.56
N ARG A 152 -6.88 0.65 28.14
CA ARG A 152 -6.39 -0.54 27.45
C ARG A 152 -6.75 -1.83 28.17
N ASP A 153 -7.11 -2.83 27.36
CA ASP A 153 -7.25 -4.21 27.80
C ASP A 153 -5.86 -4.88 27.86
N LEU A 154 -5.38 -5.18 29.06
CA LEU A 154 -4.07 -5.81 29.28
C LEU A 154 -3.94 -7.18 28.62
N GLU A 155 -5.05 -7.91 28.41
CA GLU A 155 -4.99 -9.20 27.72
C GLU A 155 -4.41 -9.06 26.30
N TYR A 156 -4.64 -7.93 25.65
CA TYR A 156 -4.21 -7.66 24.27
C TYR A 156 -3.08 -6.63 24.15
N ASP A 157 -2.63 -6.00 25.25
CA ASP A 157 -1.50 -5.06 25.19
C ASP A 157 -0.16 -5.80 25.15
N ILE A 158 0.14 -6.44 24.03
CA ILE A 158 1.37 -7.23 23.83
C ILE A 158 2.66 -6.42 23.98
N TYR A 159 2.56 -5.10 24.16
CA TYR A 159 3.69 -4.21 24.42
C TYR A 159 3.87 -3.88 25.90
N SER A 160 2.89 -4.22 26.73
CA SER A 160 2.99 -4.11 28.17
C SER A 160 3.77 -5.29 28.75
N PRO A 161 4.67 -5.08 29.71
CA PRO A 161 5.30 -6.17 30.46
C PRO A 161 4.28 -6.98 31.30
N ASP A 162 3.14 -6.35 31.63
CA ASP A 162 2.07 -6.97 32.44
C ASP A 162 1.06 -7.78 31.60
N CYS A 163 1.25 -7.82 30.26
CA CYS A 163 0.40 -8.63 29.39
C CYS A 163 0.55 -10.13 29.75
N PRO A 164 -0.54 -10.86 30.06
CA PRO A 164 -0.44 -12.26 30.36
C PRO A 164 -0.04 -13.15 29.19
N ASN A 165 -0.17 -12.62 27.96
CA ASN A 165 0.16 -13.33 26.74
C ASN A 165 1.52 -12.83 26.19
N GLN A 166 2.56 -13.63 26.39
CA GLN A 166 3.92 -13.36 25.91
C GLN A 166 4.31 -14.35 24.80
N PRO A 167 5.25 -14.00 23.89
CA PRO A 167 5.73 -14.94 22.90
C PRO A 167 6.51 -16.11 23.57
N PRO A 168 6.42 -17.36 23.05
CA PRO A 168 5.68 -17.73 21.83
C PRO A 168 4.17 -17.76 22.05
N TYR A 169 3.43 -17.11 21.16
CA TYR A 169 1.98 -16.99 21.26
C TYR A 169 1.27 -18.29 20.89
N SER A 170 0.28 -18.69 21.71
CA SER A 170 -0.55 -19.83 21.35
C SER A 170 -1.43 -19.53 20.13
N PRO A 171 -1.75 -20.53 19.27
CA PRO A 171 -2.66 -20.33 18.15
C PRO A 171 -4.03 -19.77 18.56
N GLY A 172 -4.54 -20.18 19.74
CA GLY A 172 -5.78 -19.66 20.30
C GLY A 172 -5.72 -18.18 20.63
N PHE A 173 -4.63 -17.71 21.23
CA PHE A 173 -4.42 -16.29 21.48
C PHE A 173 -4.32 -15.51 20.15
N VAL A 174 -3.52 -15.97 19.20
CA VAL A 174 -3.39 -15.30 17.88
C VAL A 174 -4.75 -15.15 17.21
N ALA A 175 -5.60 -16.17 17.25
CA ALA A 175 -6.94 -16.11 16.68
C ALA A 175 -7.83 -15.05 17.37
N ARG A 176 -7.84 -15.00 18.71
CA ARG A 176 -8.57 -13.97 19.48
C ARG A 176 -8.02 -12.58 19.24
N PHE A 177 -6.70 -12.42 19.20
CA PHE A 177 -6.03 -11.15 18.89
C PHE A 177 -6.45 -10.62 17.53
N ARG A 178 -6.45 -11.46 16.50
CA ARG A 178 -6.90 -11.07 15.13
C ARG A 178 -8.38 -10.69 15.09
N GLU A 179 -9.23 -11.37 15.89
CA GLU A 179 -10.64 -10.98 15.96
C GLU A 179 -10.83 -9.65 16.71
N ALA A 180 -10.10 -9.42 17.79
CA ALA A 180 -10.11 -8.15 18.51
C ALA A 180 -9.65 -6.99 17.62
N GLN A 181 -8.65 -7.19 16.77
CA GLN A 181 -8.24 -6.20 15.74
C GLN A 181 -9.36 -5.89 14.75
N ARG A 182 -10.08 -6.90 14.25
CA ARG A 182 -11.25 -6.69 13.36
C ARG A 182 -12.38 -5.98 14.07
N THR A 183 -12.65 -6.34 15.32
CA THR A 183 -13.67 -5.69 16.15
C THR A 183 -13.35 -4.22 16.35
N ARG A 184 -12.10 -3.86 16.65
CA ARG A 184 -11.68 -2.46 16.74
C ARG A 184 -11.88 -1.72 15.40
N ASN A 185 -11.47 -2.31 14.27
CA ASN A 185 -11.68 -1.70 12.95
C ASN A 185 -13.16 -1.43 12.67
N ARG A 186 -14.03 -2.39 13.00
CA ARG A 186 -15.49 -2.24 12.83
C ARG A 186 -16.06 -1.16 13.74
N ARG A 187 -15.59 -1.04 14.99
CA ARG A 187 -16.01 0.03 15.91
C ARG A 187 -15.67 1.41 15.34
N ILE A 188 -14.45 1.61 14.87
CA ILE A 188 -14.04 2.87 14.22
C ILE A 188 -14.87 3.11 12.95
N THR A 189 -15.12 2.08 12.16
CA THR A 189 -15.93 2.18 10.94
C THR A 189 -17.36 2.63 11.24
N ALA A 190 -18.01 2.01 12.23
CA ALA A 190 -19.36 2.38 12.62
C ALA A 190 -19.45 3.84 13.13
N TRP A 191 -18.45 4.27 13.92
CA TRP A 191 -18.33 5.65 14.35
C TRP A 191 -18.18 6.61 13.15
N ALA A 192 -17.30 6.28 12.21
CA ALA A 192 -17.06 7.11 11.02
C ALA A 192 -18.31 7.23 10.14
N GLU A 193 -19.06 6.14 9.93
CA GLU A 193 -20.34 6.15 9.22
C GLU A 193 -21.38 7.01 9.93
N ALA A 194 -21.51 6.89 11.26
CA ALA A 194 -22.44 7.69 12.05
C ALA A 194 -22.12 9.19 11.98
N GLN A 195 -20.83 9.56 12.11
CA GLN A 195 -20.40 10.96 11.99
C GLN A 195 -20.68 11.51 10.57
N LEU A 196 -20.38 10.73 9.53
CA LEU A 196 -20.62 11.15 8.15
C LEU A 196 -22.11 11.33 7.87
N ALA A 197 -22.95 10.40 8.34
CA ALA A 197 -24.40 10.52 8.24
C ALA A 197 -24.93 11.78 8.94
N ARG A 198 -24.41 12.07 10.14
CA ARG A 198 -24.76 13.29 10.89
C ARG A 198 -24.39 14.56 10.13
N LEU A 199 -23.17 14.63 9.57
CA LEU A 199 -22.72 15.80 8.80
C LEU A 199 -23.57 15.99 7.54
N LYS A 200 -23.88 14.90 6.84
CA LYS A 200 -24.78 14.94 5.66
C LYS A 200 -26.19 15.44 6.02
N ALA A 201 -26.74 15.02 7.15
CA ALA A 201 -28.07 15.46 7.61
C ALA A 201 -28.11 16.93 8.03
N LEU A 202 -26.99 17.43 8.62
CA LEU A 202 -26.89 18.87 8.97
C LEU A 202 -26.79 19.76 7.72
N GLY A 203 -26.31 19.24 6.61
CA GLY A 203 -26.08 20.02 5.40
C GLY A 203 -24.98 21.07 5.58
N GLY A 204 -24.98 22.09 4.70
CA GLY A 204 -23.99 23.17 4.74
C GLY A 204 -22.61 22.77 4.21
N VAL A 205 -21.57 23.50 4.61
CA VAL A 205 -20.21 23.35 4.08
C VAL A 205 -19.37 22.31 4.82
N GLU A 206 -19.75 21.97 6.05
CA GLU A 206 -19.02 21.00 6.88
C GLU A 206 -19.40 19.56 6.51
N GLN A 207 -18.88 19.06 5.40
CA GLN A 207 -19.21 17.74 4.87
C GLN A 207 -18.14 16.67 5.14
N GLU A 208 -17.08 17.00 5.87
CA GLU A 208 -15.98 16.09 6.19
C GLU A 208 -15.41 16.37 7.57
N ARG A 209 -14.80 15.37 8.19
CA ARG A 209 -14.09 15.50 9.46
C ARG A 209 -12.82 14.65 9.45
N ALA A 210 -11.73 15.23 9.92
CA ALA A 210 -10.52 14.50 10.21
C ALA A 210 -10.54 13.96 11.66
N PHE A 211 -9.82 12.84 11.87
CA PHE A 211 -9.65 12.24 13.19
C PHE A 211 -8.33 11.47 13.29
N VAL A 212 -7.92 11.20 14.51
CA VAL A 212 -6.72 10.43 14.81
C VAL A 212 -7.11 9.00 15.13
N VAL A 213 -6.33 8.03 14.62
CA VAL A 213 -6.40 6.63 15.03
C VAL A 213 -5.11 6.29 15.76
N HIS A 214 -5.22 6.05 17.04
CA HIS A 214 -4.07 5.75 17.89
C HIS A 214 -3.60 4.31 17.72
N ARG A 215 -2.31 4.05 17.98
CA ARG A 215 -1.74 2.71 18.11
C ARG A 215 -2.06 1.82 16.90
N THR A 216 -1.51 2.15 15.74
CA THR A 216 -1.74 1.46 14.46
C THR A 216 -0.53 0.66 13.99
N MET A 217 0.38 0.32 14.91
CA MET A 217 1.59 -0.45 14.63
C MET A 217 1.75 -1.55 15.69
N CYS A 218 0.79 -2.50 15.72
CA CYS A 218 0.75 -3.61 16.67
C CYS A 218 0.47 -4.93 15.96
N ASP A 219 1.46 -5.81 15.92
CA ASP A 219 1.34 -7.11 15.27
C ASP A 219 2.13 -8.18 16.02
N VAL A 220 1.47 -9.29 16.37
CA VAL A 220 2.10 -10.45 17.04
C VAL A 220 3.27 -11.03 16.26
N ARG A 221 3.26 -10.91 14.92
CA ARG A 221 4.33 -11.38 14.03
C ARG A 221 5.68 -10.68 14.28
N TRP A 222 5.65 -9.47 14.82
CA TRP A 222 6.90 -8.73 15.09
C TRP A 222 7.64 -9.24 16.32
N PHE A 223 6.96 -9.93 17.23
CA PHE A 223 7.55 -10.50 18.44
C PHE A 223 7.73 -12.00 18.37
N ASP A 224 6.89 -12.70 17.61
CA ASP A 224 6.95 -14.15 17.48
C ASP A 224 7.20 -14.58 16.03
N PRO A 225 8.45 -14.98 15.72
CA PRO A 225 8.78 -15.50 14.39
C PRO A 225 8.03 -16.77 13.99
N ALA A 226 7.48 -17.53 14.98
CA ALA A 226 6.75 -18.76 14.69
C ALA A 226 5.37 -18.48 14.07
N VAL A 227 4.77 -17.30 14.34
CA VAL A 227 3.46 -16.91 13.79
C VAL A 227 3.53 -16.67 12.27
N ASP A 228 4.63 -16.11 11.79
CA ASP A 228 4.90 -15.87 10.37
C ASP A 228 6.41 -15.92 10.15
N PRO A 229 6.97 -17.09 9.89
CA PRO A 229 8.41 -17.25 9.71
C PRO A 229 8.96 -16.36 8.61
N SER A 230 9.87 -15.49 8.95
CA SER A 230 10.58 -14.59 8.04
C SER A 230 11.95 -14.24 8.62
N ASP A 231 12.82 -13.61 7.82
CA ASP A 231 14.13 -13.15 8.27
C ASP A 231 14.09 -11.87 9.13
N ARG A 232 12.90 -11.45 9.58
CA ARG A 232 12.76 -10.29 10.45
C ARG A 232 13.41 -10.54 11.82
N ARG A 233 14.10 -9.53 12.30
CA ARG A 233 14.56 -9.50 13.69
C ARG A 233 13.34 -9.42 14.61
N PRO A 234 13.19 -10.32 15.61
CA PRO A 234 12.16 -10.20 16.62
C PRO A 234 12.22 -8.84 17.33
N GLY A 235 11.07 -8.27 17.64
CA GLY A 235 10.96 -6.93 18.23
C GLY A 235 11.26 -5.78 17.24
N TRP A 236 11.21 -6.03 15.92
CA TRP A 236 11.49 -5.03 14.91
C TRP A 236 10.39 -4.99 13.84
N SER A 237 9.89 -3.81 13.54
CA SER A 237 9.02 -3.54 12.38
C SER A 237 9.81 -2.88 11.24
N TYR A 238 9.19 -2.70 10.08
CA TYR A 238 9.80 -1.95 8.97
C TYR A 238 10.09 -0.47 9.28
N MET A 239 9.53 0.06 10.39
CA MET A 239 9.75 1.44 10.87
C MET A 239 10.60 1.51 12.15
N GLY A 240 11.13 0.39 12.62
CA GLY A 240 11.92 0.34 13.84
C GLY A 240 11.26 -0.45 14.98
N ASP A 241 11.55 -0.10 16.22
CA ASP A 241 10.93 -0.73 17.39
C ASP A 241 9.41 -0.52 17.35
N PRO A 242 8.61 -1.60 17.25
CA PRO A 242 7.17 -1.49 17.10
C PRO A 242 6.49 -0.80 18.29
N ARG A 243 7.04 -0.87 19.50
CA ARG A 243 6.51 -0.17 20.68
C ARG A 243 6.59 1.34 20.51
N ALA A 244 7.76 1.83 20.08
CA ALA A 244 7.97 3.25 19.82
C ALA A 244 7.14 3.76 18.64
N VAL A 245 7.06 2.98 17.55
CA VAL A 245 6.28 3.36 16.36
C VAL A 245 4.77 3.31 16.63
N ASN A 246 4.32 2.40 17.51
CA ASN A 246 2.90 2.27 17.86
C ASN A 246 2.33 3.53 18.53
N VAL A 247 3.12 4.25 19.30
CA VAL A 247 2.74 5.50 19.97
C VAL A 247 3.24 6.75 19.24
N GLY A 248 4.13 6.58 18.27
CA GLY A 248 4.72 7.68 17.52
C GLY A 248 3.72 8.39 16.58
N PRO A 249 4.09 9.55 16.04
CA PRO A 249 3.21 10.34 15.18
C PRO A 249 3.03 9.74 13.78
N VAL A 250 3.91 8.82 13.38
CA VAL A 250 3.91 8.20 12.06
C VAL A 250 3.38 6.77 12.15
N GLY A 251 2.45 6.41 11.27
CA GLY A 251 1.86 5.08 11.19
C GLY A 251 0.73 5.08 10.15
N LEU A 252 0.28 3.88 9.74
CA LEU A 252 -0.86 3.79 8.82
C LEU A 252 -2.12 4.36 9.49
N ALA A 253 -2.90 5.11 8.72
CA ALA A 253 -4.16 5.71 9.17
C ALA A 253 -4.07 6.59 10.44
N ARG A 254 -2.87 6.97 10.89
CA ARG A 254 -2.68 7.74 12.12
C ARG A 254 -3.50 9.02 12.13
N TYR A 255 -3.58 9.69 10.99
CA TYR A 255 -4.46 10.83 10.74
C TYR A 255 -5.24 10.56 9.46
N THR A 256 -6.57 10.62 9.53
CA THR A 256 -7.44 10.28 8.40
C THR A 256 -8.73 11.10 8.44
N THR A 257 -9.49 11.08 7.34
CA THR A 257 -10.84 11.64 7.29
C THR A 257 -11.89 10.54 7.25
N LEU A 258 -13.16 10.87 7.53
CA LEU A 258 -14.25 9.89 7.53
C LEU A 258 -14.34 9.13 6.20
N ARG A 259 -14.30 9.86 5.08
CA ARG A 259 -14.37 9.27 3.73
C ARG A 259 -13.14 8.45 3.40
N SER A 260 -11.97 8.95 3.76
CA SER A 260 -10.70 8.25 3.55
C SER A 260 -10.66 6.95 4.35
N TRP A 261 -11.12 6.97 5.61
CA TRP A 261 -11.25 5.76 6.41
C TRP A 261 -12.08 4.69 5.72
N LEU A 262 -13.28 5.05 5.27
CA LEU A 262 -14.19 4.11 4.60
C LEU A 262 -13.59 3.55 3.30
N SER A 263 -12.93 4.39 2.50
CA SER A 263 -12.35 3.98 1.23
C SER A 263 -11.08 3.13 1.37
N GLN A 264 -10.19 3.46 2.32
CA GLN A 264 -8.88 2.83 2.45
C GLN A 264 -8.78 1.78 3.55
N TRP A 265 -9.33 2.10 4.73
CA TRP A 265 -8.94 1.47 5.97
C TRP A 265 -10.01 0.58 6.60
N SER A 266 -11.26 0.80 6.25
CA SER A 266 -12.35 -0.03 6.76
C SER A 266 -12.26 -1.47 6.26
N TYR A 267 -12.18 -2.40 7.20
CA TYR A 267 -12.10 -3.84 6.90
C TYR A 267 -13.26 -4.33 6.05
N ASP A 268 -14.48 -3.88 6.37
CA ASP A 268 -15.69 -4.36 5.67
C ASP A 268 -16.09 -3.47 4.49
N LYS A 269 -15.82 -2.16 4.50
CA LYS A 269 -16.34 -1.21 3.51
C LYS A 269 -15.41 -0.93 2.33
N SER A 270 -14.08 -0.96 2.52
CA SER A 270 -13.14 -0.67 1.43
C SER A 270 -13.42 -1.54 0.20
N ASN A 271 -13.52 -0.90 -0.96
CA ASN A 271 -13.68 -1.58 -2.25
C ASN A 271 -12.37 -2.26 -2.72
N ALA A 272 -11.22 -1.78 -2.24
CA ALA A 272 -9.90 -2.26 -2.67
C ALA A 272 -9.43 -3.47 -1.85
N LYS A 273 -10.17 -4.58 -1.95
CA LYS A 273 -9.87 -5.86 -1.27
C LYS A 273 -9.32 -6.88 -2.25
N GLY A 274 -8.02 -7.19 -2.17
CA GLY A 274 -7.33 -8.06 -3.11
C GLY A 274 -7.89 -9.47 -3.24
N ARG A 275 -8.47 -10.03 -2.18
CA ARG A 275 -9.09 -11.38 -2.24
C ARG A 275 -10.36 -11.41 -3.09
N SER A 276 -11.20 -10.38 -3.00
CA SER A 276 -12.43 -10.28 -3.79
C SER A 276 -12.13 -9.88 -5.24
N THR A 277 -11.12 -9.05 -5.45
CA THR A 277 -10.68 -8.60 -6.76
C THR A 277 -9.93 -9.70 -7.54
N ARG A 278 -9.16 -10.55 -6.86
CA ARG A 278 -8.45 -11.68 -7.50
C ARG A 278 -9.42 -12.72 -8.11
N ARG A 279 -10.60 -12.90 -7.55
CA ARG A 279 -11.63 -13.83 -8.11
C ARG A 279 -12.26 -13.32 -9.40
N ARG A 280 -12.24 -12.01 -9.65
CA ARG A 280 -12.80 -11.37 -10.85
C ARG A 280 -11.81 -11.29 -12.01
N SER A 281 -10.51 -11.22 -11.72
CA SER A 281 -9.44 -11.18 -12.73
C SER A 281 -9.02 -12.59 -13.12
N THR A 282 -9.72 -13.22 -14.06
CA THR A 282 -9.47 -14.61 -14.49
C THR A 282 -8.54 -14.72 -15.70
N ARG A 283 -8.19 -13.63 -16.36
CA ARG A 283 -7.56 -13.67 -17.69
C ARG A 283 -6.04 -13.48 -17.74
N ARG A 284 -5.35 -13.08 -16.65
CA ARG A 284 -3.91 -12.79 -16.74
C ARG A 284 -3.08 -13.50 -15.67
N ARG A 285 -1.97 -14.09 -16.11
CA ARG A 285 -1.01 -14.77 -15.23
C ARG A 285 -0.35 -13.72 -14.32
N SER A 286 -0.54 -13.85 -13.01
CA SER A 286 0.23 -13.11 -12.02
C SER A 286 1.54 -13.83 -11.76
N CYS A 287 2.66 -13.18 -11.95
CA CYS A 287 3.96 -13.67 -11.48
C CYS A 287 4.20 -13.10 -10.08
N SER A 288 4.06 -13.92 -9.06
CA SER A 288 4.46 -13.57 -7.70
C SER A 288 5.86 -14.15 -7.46
N SER A 289 6.87 -13.31 -7.28
CA SER A 289 8.14 -13.75 -6.76
C SER A 289 7.98 -14.02 -5.27
N ARG A 290 7.67 -15.25 -4.90
CA ARG A 290 8.01 -15.78 -3.58
C ARG A 290 9.48 -16.14 -3.66
N THR A 291 10.32 -15.45 -2.90
CA THR A 291 11.67 -15.92 -2.65
C THR A 291 11.55 -17.27 -1.93
N PRO A 292 12.05 -18.39 -2.46
CA PRO A 292 12.04 -19.63 -1.71
C PRO A 292 12.97 -19.44 -0.50
N LEU A 293 12.48 -19.73 0.68
CA LEU A 293 13.30 -19.90 1.86
C LEU A 293 14.17 -21.14 1.63
N THR A 294 15.37 -20.94 1.12
CA THR A 294 16.42 -21.97 1.16
C THR A 294 16.87 -22.08 2.61
N LYS A 295 16.64 -23.24 3.22
CA LYS A 295 17.23 -23.59 4.51
C LYS A 295 18.73 -23.39 4.41
N PRO A 296 19.38 -22.63 5.31
CA PRO A 296 20.83 -22.62 5.37
C PRO A 296 21.31 -23.98 5.87
N SER A 297 22.16 -24.62 5.10
CA SER A 297 22.95 -25.74 5.58
C SER A 297 23.87 -25.26 6.68
N PRO A 298 24.10 -26.05 7.74
CA PRO A 298 24.99 -25.64 8.84
C PRO A 298 26.42 -25.42 8.33
N PRO A 299 27.15 -24.44 8.87
CA PRO A 299 28.49 -24.13 8.42
C PRO A 299 29.45 -25.27 8.79
N ARG A 300 30.14 -25.81 7.78
CA ARG A 300 31.32 -26.62 8.00
C ARG A 300 32.43 -25.72 8.50
N THR A 301 32.84 -25.94 9.72
CA THR A 301 34.05 -25.36 10.31
C THR A 301 35.28 -25.83 9.59
N THR A 302 36.00 -24.94 8.90
CA THR A 302 37.45 -25.04 8.69
C THR A 302 38.03 -23.63 8.73
N PRO A 303 39.18 -23.45 9.42
CA PRO A 303 39.78 -22.13 9.53
C PRO A 303 40.78 -21.93 8.37
N ARG A 304 40.75 -20.75 7.77
CA ARG A 304 42.00 -20.09 7.32
C ARG A 304 41.82 -18.89 6.40
N SER A 305 42.65 -17.89 6.75
CA SER A 305 43.37 -16.92 5.91
C SER A 305 42.54 -15.90 5.10
N SER A 306 42.66 -14.65 5.54
CA SER A 306 42.29 -13.42 4.82
C SER A 306 43.06 -13.28 3.50
N PRO A 307 42.40 -12.93 2.39
CA PRO A 307 43.08 -12.35 1.23
C PRO A 307 42.89 -10.83 1.22
N ARG A 308 44.02 -10.15 1.06
CA ARG A 308 44.13 -8.72 0.78
C ARG A 308 43.35 -8.37 -0.49
N TRP A 309 42.39 -7.44 -0.40
CA TRP A 309 41.77 -6.84 -1.55
C TRP A 309 42.72 -5.87 -2.26
N ARG A 310 43.24 -6.27 -3.43
CA ARG A 310 43.83 -5.34 -4.39
C ARG A 310 42.74 -4.62 -5.16
N ARG A 311 42.73 -3.30 -5.07
CA ARG A 311 41.93 -2.43 -5.93
C ARG A 311 42.35 -2.61 -7.38
N ARG A 312 41.44 -3.12 -8.22
CA ARG A 312 41.50 -2.97 -9.67
C ARG A 312 40.47 -1.93 -10.07
N THR A 313 40.94 -0.73 -10.35
CA THR A 313 40.16 0.29 -11.07
C THR A 313 39.97 -0.17 -12.51
N ARG A 314 38.77 -0.54 -12.89
CA ARG A 314 38.37 -0.60 -14.28
C ARG A 314 37.49 0.61 -14.54
N ASN A 315 37.93 1.47 -15.45
CA ASN A 315 37.14 2.51 -16.07
C ASN A 315 35.96 1.86 -16.78
N MET A 316 34.76 2.03 -16.21
CA MET A 316 33.53 1.79 -16.91
C MET A 316 32.95 3.16 -17.27
N SER A 317 32.87 3.42 -18.55
CA SER A 317 32.16 4.57 -19.10
C SER A 317 30.69 4.54 -18.61
N ALA A 318 30.30 5.60 -17.92
CA ALA A 318 28.94 5.73 -17.38
C ALA A 318 27.96 5.99 -18.53
N SER A 319 27.23 4.96 -18.94
CA SER A 319 25.98 5.12 -19.65
C SER A 319 24.93 5.62 -18.65
N ARG A 320 24.58 6.89 -18.74
CA ARG A 320 23.55 7.50 -17.87
C ARG A 320 22.17 6.98 -18.29
N ALA A 321 21.64 6.03 -17.56
CA ALA A 321 20.20 5.74 -17.56
C ALA A 321 19.46 6.95 -16.97
N ARG A 322 18.40 7.41 -17.63
CA ARG A 322 17.62 8.56 -17.17
C ARG A 322 16.26 8.08 -16.69
N LEU A 323 15.99 8.37 -15.43
CA LEU A 323 14.69 8.18 -14.78
C LEU A 323 13.73 9.29 -15.22
N ILE A 324 12.50 8.95 -15.60
CA ILE A 324 11.45 9.94 -15.85
C ILE A 324 10.64 10.13 -14.58
N THR A 325 10.70 11.32 -14.06
CA THR A 325 9.75 11.81 -13.07
C THR A 325 8.88 12.87 -13.74
N ILE A 326 7.59 12.60 -13.89
CA ILE A 326 6.61 13.60 -14.30
C ILE A 326 5.82 13.96 -13.06
N SER A 327 6.01 15.19 -12.56
CA SER A 327 5.33 15.73 -11.37
C SER A 327 4.00 16.41 -11.69
N ASP A 328 3.65 16.57 -12.96
CA ASP A 328 2.48 17.33 -13.36
C ASP A 328 1.26 16.43 -13.48
N SER A 329 0.37 16.53 -12.50
CA SER A 329 -1.01 16.09 -12.67
C SER A 329 -1.67 16.89 -13.78
N PRO A 330 -2.47 16.29 -14.68
CA PRO A 330 -3.19 17.06 -15.68
C PRO A 330 -4.10 18.08 -14.97
N SER A 331 -3.78 19.36 -15.08
CA SER A 331 -4.64 20.43 -14.59
C SER A 331 -5.98 20.35 -15.34
N CYS A 332 -7.04 20.14 -14.59
CA CYS A 332 -8.40 20.30 -15.10
C CYS A 332 -8.61 21.79 -15.41
N SER A 333 -8.45 22.17 -16.65
CA SER A 333 -8.79 23.51 -17.11
C SER A 333 -10.29 23.73 -16.94
N ARG A 334 -10.65 24.54 -15.95
CA ARG A 334 -12.00 25.11 -15.85
C ARG A 334 -12.15 26.12 -16.98
N ASN A 335 -12.92 25.78 -18.00
CA ASN A 335 -13.50 26.79 -18.85
C ASN A 335 -14.57 27.53 -18.04
N ALA A 336 -14.22 28.71 -17.55
CA ALA A 336 -15.19 29.70 -17.12
C ALA A 336 -15.74 30.36 -18.39
N SER A 337 -16.93 29.96 -18.79
CA SER A 337 -17.73 30.70 -19.75
C SER A 337 -18.55 31.72 -18.98
N THR A 338 -18.19 32.97 -19.14
CA THR A 338 -18.99 34.15 -18.83
C THR A 338 -20.27 34.17 -19.67
N ARG A 339 -21.42 34.15 -19.04
CA ARG A 339 -22.58 35.03 -19.27
C ARG A 339 -23.58 34.86 -18.13
#